data_1dd93411939f4e248622a283185da51f
#
_entry.id   1dd93411939f4e248622a283185da51f
#
_cell.length_a   1.000
_cell.length_b   1.000
_cell.length_c   1.000
_cell.angle_alpha   90.00
_cell.angle_beta   90.00
_cell.angle_gamma   90.00
#
_symmetry.space_group_name_H-M   'P 1'
#
loop_
_entity.id
_entity.type
_entity.pdbx_description
1 polymer ?
#
loop_
_entity_poly.entity_id
_entity_poly.type
_entity_poly.pdbx_seq_one_letter_code
_entity_poly.pdbx_strand_id
1 'polypeptide(L)'
;MPKRTCITCEAKGVDKDKTPLWSKKDGLYSMLPRILNCGDKYNPHKTELEETTPEIVGTKLTFEIELQEKDNWIFYWAAEAGASLDGDKPEGAATSYGDESNHGLSKLDADGKATITLNCPKLYIAEGKLFPRHVHYTILTEDKVWSTNIGTYEITCKIPFETMKQIQEKRTYIIMNALSKESYDKGHIPNSILCHHE
;
A
#
# COMPACT_ATOMS: atom_id res chain seq x y z
N MET A 1 -22.27 -15.02 -24.94
CA MET A 1 -20.89 -14.65 -24.57
C MET A 1 -20.42 -15.67 -23.54
N PRO A 2 -19.27 -16.31 -23.70
CA PRO A 2 -18.77 -17.24 -22.69
C PRO A 2 -18.50 -16.44 -21.40
N LYS A 3 -19.00 -16.94 -20.27
CA LYS A 3 -18.65 -16.43 -18.96
C LYS A 3 -17.14 -16.52 -18.83
N ARG A 4 -16.48 -15.36 -18.69
CA ARG A 4 -15.06 -15.34 -18.30
C ARG A 4 -14.99 -15.82 -16.87
N THR A 5 -14.62 -17.08 -16.68
CA THR A 5 -14.32 -17.64 -15.37
C THR A 5 -13.03 -16.96 -14.88
N CYS A 6 -13.12 -16.27 -13.77
CA CYS A 6 -11.95 -15.69 -13.15
C CYS A 6 -11.09 -16.82 -12.57
N ILE A 7 -10.03 -17.19 -13.27
CA ILE A 7 -9.13 -18.28 -12.88
C ILE A 7 -8.55 -18.07 -11.47
N THR A 8 -8.42 -16.83 -11.03
CA THR A 8 -7.91 -16.49 -9.70
C THR A 8 -8.97 -16.60 -8.60
N CYS A 9 -10.26 -16.47 -8.91
CA CYS A 9 -11.32 -16.62 -7.93
C CYS A 9 -11.69 -18.09 -7.65
N GLU A 10 -11.40 -19.00 -8.58
CA GLU A 10 -11.66 -20.44 -8.41
C GLU A 10 -10.55 -21.16 -7.64
N ALA A 11 -9.41 -20.54 -7.43
CA ALA A 11 -8.33 -21.10 -6.64
C ALA A 11 -8.67 -21.08 -5.14
N LYS A 12 -9.66 -21.88 -4.75
CA LYS A 12 -9.85 -22.30 -3.36
C LYS A 12 -8.61 -23.06 -2.92
N GLY A 13 -7.74 -22.42 -2.17
CA GLY A 13 -6.49 -23.01 -1.70
C GLY A 13 -5.25 -22.38 -2.35
N VAL A 14 -5.25 -21.07 -2.52
CA VAL A 14 -4.00 -20.36 -2.81
C VAL A 14 -3.06 -20.65 -1.67
N ASP A 15 -2.01 -21.41 -1.99
CA ASP A 15 -0.87 -21.61 -1.12
C ASP A 15 -0.38 -20.22 -0.68
N LYS A 16 -0.54 -19.91 0.61
CA LYS A 16 -0.18 -18.60 1.16
C LYS A 16 1.30 -18.27 0.95
N ASP A 17 2.11 -19.28 0.66
CA ASP A 17 3.53 -19.14 0.37
C ASP A 17 3.83 -18.81 -1.10
N LYS A 18 2.83 -18.83 -1.97
CA LYS A 18 3.03 -18.44 -3.37
C LYS A 18 2.87 -16.94 -3.53
N THR A 19 3.94 -16.31 -3.93
CA THR A 19 3.94 -14.91 -4.36
C THR A 19 2.78 -14.67 -5.34
N PRO A 20 1.86 -13.74 -5.07
CA PRO A 20 0.76 -13.46 -5.98
C PRO A 20 1.28 -13.21 -7.39
N LEU A 21 0.55 -13.66 -8.40
CA LEU A 21 0.97 -13.51 -9.80
C LEU A 21 1.27 -12.04 -10.15
N TRP A 22 0.53 -11.11 -9.58
CA TRP A 22 0.71 -9.66 -9.77
C TRP A 22 1.98 -9.09 -9.09
N SER A 23 2.63 -9.82 -8.20
CA SER A 23 3.89 -9.42 -7.56
C SER A 23 5.13 -10.04 -8.20
N LYS A 24 4.99 -10.82 -9.28
CA LYS A 24 6.12 -11.42 -9.98
C LYS A 24 6.80 -10.46 -10.94
N LYS A 25 8.12 -10.54 -11.01
CA LYS A 25 9.02 -9.58 -11.64
C LYS A 25 9.01 -9.57 -13.19
N ASP A 26 8.46 -10.58 -13.83
CA ASP A 26 8.55 -10.78 -15.27
C ASP A 26 7.53 -9.97 -16.08
N GLY A 27 7.45 -8.67 -15.82
CA GLY A 27 6.47 -7.77 -16.44
C GLY A 27 5.07 -7.87 -15.82
N LEU A 28 4.90 -8.66 -14.79
CA LEU A 28 3.63 -8.92 -14.13
C LEU A 28 3.32 -8.01 -12.94
N TYR A 29 4.14 -7.00 -12.68
CA TYR A 29 3.71 -5.81 -11.92
C TYR A 29 2.54 -5.07 -12.60
N SER A 30 2.21 -5.50 -13.82
CA SER A 30 1.04 -5.06 -14.57
C SER A 30 -0.22 -5.87 -14.27
N MET A 31 -0.21 -6.82 -13.34
CA MET A 31 -1.42 -7.55 -12.99
C MET A 31 -2.14 -6.82 -11.87
N LEU A 32 -3.34 -6.40 -12.19
CA LEU A 32 -4.27 -5.80 -11.25
C LEU A 32 -4.59 -6.78 -10.13
N PRO A 33 -4.87 -6.28 -8.90
CA PRO A 33 -5.27 -7.13 -7.79
C PRO A 33 -6.51 -7.96 -8.14
N ARG A 34 -6.62 -9.14 -7.53
CA ARG A 34 -7.70 -10.10 -7.81
C ARG A 34 -9.06 -9.48 -7.61
N ILE A 35 -9.19 -8.62 -6.61
CA ILE A 35 -10.46 -7.96 -6.26
C ILE A 35 -11.03 -7.13 -7.43
N LEU A 36 -10.20 -6.59 -8.30
CA LEU A 36 -10.66 -5.90 -9.52
C LEU A 36 -11.17 -6.86 -10.59
N ASN A 37 -10.73 -8.11 -10.56
CA ASN A 37 -11.06 -9.11 -11.55
C ASN A 37 -12.17 -10.07 -11.09
N CYS A 38 -12.42 -10.16 -9.80
CA CYS A 38 -13.23 -11.21 -9.18
C CYS A 38 -14.61 -10.75 -8.69
N GLY A 39 -15.09 -9.60 -9.11
CA GLY A 39 -16.37 -9.12 -8.65
C GLY A 39 -16.96 -8.04 -9.54
N ASP A 40 -18.21 -7.73 -9.29
CA ASP A 40 -18.91 -6.67 -10.01
C ASP A 40 -18.72 -5.30 -9.34
N LYS A 41 -18.31 -5.28 -8.09
CA LYS A 41 -18.20 -4.07 -7.26
C LYS A 41 -17.35 -2.96 -7.89
N TYR A 42 -16.25 -3.34 -8.52
CA TYR A 42 -15.32 -2.40 -9.16
C TYR A 42 -15.36 -2.48 -10.69
N ASN A 43 -16.42 -3.05 -11.23
CA ASN A 43 -16.63 -3.14 -12.68
C ASN A 43 -17.53 -2.00 -13.16
N PRO A 44 -17.00 -0.96 -13.80
CA PRO A 44 -17.77 0.23 -14.19
C PRO A 44 -18.83 -0.03 -15.28
N HIS A 45 -18.80 -1.22 -15.92
CA HIS A 45 -19.85 -1.64 -16.85
C HIS A 45 -21.06 -2.28 -16.15
N LYS A 46 -20.92 -2.63 -14.87
CA LYS A 46 -21.95 -3.35 -14.12
C LYS A 46 -22.46 -2.59 -12.90
N THR A 47 -21.62 -1.74 -12.34
CA THR A 47 -21.89 -1.03 -11.10
C THR A 47 -21.49 0.44 -11.26
N GLU A 48 -22.31 1.34 -10.77
CA GLU A 48 -21.91 2.73 -10.58
C GLU A 48 -20.81 2.75 -9.50
N LEU A 49 -19.69 3.39 -9.84
CA LEU A 49 -18.55 3.44 -8.94
C LEU A 49 -18.79 4.46 -7.83
N GLU A 50 -18.50 4.07 -6.61
CA GLU A 50 -18.56 4.92 -5.42
C GLU A 50 -17.21 4.92 -4.72
N GLU A 51 -16.85 6.04 -4.10
CA GLU A 51 -15.63 6.12 -3.30
C GLU A 51 -15.68 5.15 -2.12
N THR A 52 -14.59 4.43 -1.92
CA THR A 52 -14.47 3.47 -0.82
C THR A 52 -13.11 3.57 -0.15
N THR A 53 -13.11 3.26 1.14
CA THR A 53 -11.88 3.10 1.92
C THR A 53 -11.91 1.74 2.62
N PRO A 54 -10.75 1.16 2.95
CA PRO A 54 -10.71 -0.05 3.75
C PRO A 54 -11.20 0.21 5.17
N GLU A 55 -11.60 -0.84 5.86
CA GLU A 55 -11.74 -0.80 7.32
C GLU A 55 -10.38 -0.45 7.94
N ILE A 56 -10.36 0.53 8.83
CA ILE A 56 -9.13 0.96 9.50
C ILE A 56 -8.93 0.14 10.78
N VAL A 57 -8.04 -0.82 10.71
CA VAL A 57 -7.71 -1.73 11.82
C VAL A 57 -6.36 -1.42 12.48
N GLY A 58 -5.59 -0.50 11.91
CA GLY A 58 -4.25 -0.11 12.36
C GLY A 58 -4.02 1.39 12.32
N THR A 59 -2.80 1.79 12.02
CA THR A 59 -2.47 3.20 11.84
C THR A 59 -3.07 3.70 10.53
N LYS A 60 -3.99 4.66 10.63
CA LYS A 60 -4.58 5.31 9.45
C LYS A 60 -3.52 6.12 8.71
N LEU A 61 -3.41 5.91 7.42
CA LEU A 61 -2.66 6.72 6.49
C LEU A 61 -3.62 7.48 5.59
N THR A 62 -3.42 8.79 5.47
CA THR A 62 -4.18 9.64 4.53
C THR A 62 -3.20 10.60 3.86
N PHE A 63 -3.24 10.66 2.54
CA PHE A 63 -2.43 11.58 1.74
C PHE A 63 -3.13 11.93 0.44
N GLU A 64 -2.72 13.03 -0.17
CA GLU A 64 -3.20 13.46 -1.48
C GLU A 64 -2.26 12.93 -2.56
N ILE A 65 -2.83 12.45 -3.65
CA ILE A 65 -2.15 12.11 -4.89
C ILE A 65 -2.56 13.11 -5.96
N GLU A 66 -1.62 13.50 -6.82
CA GLU A 66 -1.87 14.35 -7.97
C GLU A 66 -1.36 13.66 -9.24
N LEU A 67 -2.25 13.50 -10.22
CA LEU A 67 -1.99 12.83 -11.49
C LEU A 67 -2.34 13.76 -12.66
N GLN A 68 -1.93 13.36 -13.85
CA GLN A 68 -2.28 14.12 -15.07
C GLN A 68 -3.74 13.90 -15.50
N GLU A 69 -4.29 12.75 -15.16
CA GLU A 69 -5.67 12.38 -15.39
C GLU A 69 -6.59 13.19 -14.46
N LYS A 70 -7.73 13.62 -15.01
CA LYS A 70 -8.71 14.46 -14.32
C LYS A 70 -10.09 13.85 -14.40
N ASP A 71 -10.93 14.16 -13.42
CA ASP A 71 -12.33 13.71 -13.38
C ASP A 71 -12.48 12.18 -13.56
N ASN A 72 -11.48 11.42 -13.14
CA ASN A 72 -11.35 9.99 -13.38
C ASN A 72 -11.32 9.19 -12.08
N TRP A 73 -11.45 7.88 -12.18
CA TRP A 73 -11.39 6.97 -11.04
C TRP A 73 -10.00 6.40 -10.85
N ILE A 74 -9.55 6.35 -9.60
CA ILE A 74 -8.33 5.72 -9.16
C ILE A 74 -8.68 4.60 -8.19
N PHE A 75 -8.22 3.39 -8.49
CA PHE A 75 -8.22 2.26 -7.56
C PHE A 75 -6.83 2.13 -6.96
N TYR A 76 -6.75 2.05 -5.64
CA TYR A 76 -5.49 1.94 -4.92
C TYR A 76 -5.49 0.77 -3.94
N TRP A 77 -4.34 0.18 -3.72
CA TRP A 77 -4.17 -0.94 -2.80
C TRP A 77 -2.75 -0.98 -2.23
N ALA A 78 -2.60 -1.65 -1.10
CA ALA A 78 -1.33 -1.83 -0.43
C ALA A 78 -1.28 -3.16 0.32
N ALA A 79 -0.13 -3.51 0.84
CA ALA A 79 -0.01 -4.60 1.78
C ALA A 79 -0.94 -4.37 2.99
N GLU A 80 -1.37 -5.43 3.66
CA GLU A 80 -2.21 -5.35 4.85
C GLU A 80 -1.62 -4.44 5.93
N ALA A 81 -2.46 -4.05 6.87
CA ALA A 81 -2.04 -3.24 8.01
C ALA A 81 -0.84 -3.86 8.73
N GLY A 82 0.21 -3.07 8.90
CA GLY A 82 1.46 -3.59 9.44
C GLY A 82 2.33 -2.51 10.04
N ALA A 83 1.73 -1.66 10.86
CA ALA A 83 2.49 -0.73 11.69
C ALA A 83 2.90 -1.36 13.02
N SER A 84 2.78 -2.68 13.17
CA SER A 84 3.30 -3.34 14.35
C SER A 84 4.82 -3.25 14.33
N LEU A 85 5.34 -2.66 15.38
CA LEU A 85 6.77 -2.49 15.60
C LEU A 85 7.32 -3.61 16.50
N ASP A 86 6.48 -4.59 16.80
CA ASP A 86 6.84 -5.75 17.63
C ASP A 86 7.62 -6.83 16.88
N GLY A 87 8.55 -6.39 16.00
CA GLY A 87 9.45 -7.30 15.33
C GLY A 87 8.79 -8.09 14.22
N ASP A 88 7.84 -7.48 13.53
CA ASP A 88 7.31 -8.05 12.29
C ASP A 88 8.48 -8.34 11.37
N LYS A 89 8.87 -9.60 11.33
CA LYS A 89 9.78 -10.06 10.30
C LYS A 89 9.09 -9.80 8.98
N PRO A 90 9.77 -9.16 8.03
CA PRO A 90 9.19 -8.96 6.72
C PRO A 90 8.74 -10.31 6.16
N GLU A 91 7.44 -10.44 5.94
CA GLU A 91 6.85 -11.62 5.32
C GLU A 91 6.98 -11.54 3.80
N GLY A 92 6.73 -12.65 3.10
CA GLY A 92 6.65 -12.67 1.64
C GLY A 92 5.47 -11.82 1.14
N ALA A 93 5.55 -11.32 -0.09
CA ALA A 93 4.51 -10.48 -0.68
C ALA A 93 3.12 -11.12 -0.58
N ALA A 94 2.98 -12.42 -0.86
CA ALA A 94 1.69 -13.12 -0.80
C ALA A 94 1.02 -13.01 0.57
N THR A 95 1.78 -13.21 1.64
CA THR A 95 1.30 -13.10 3.02
C THR A 95 1.00 -11.64 3.36
N SER A 96 1.84 -10.72 2.89
CA SER A 96 1.71 -9.29 3.23
C SER A 96 0.51 -8.62 2.57
N TYR A 97 0.04 -9.11 1.43
CA TYR A 97 -1.19 -8.61 0.79
C TYR A 97 -2.44 -9.40 1.16
N GLY A 98 -2.26 -10.59 1.73
CA GLY A 98 -3.33 -11.42 2.27
C GLY A 98 -4.55 -11.57 1.38
N ASP A 99 -5.69 -11.08 1.85
CA ASP A 99 -6.97 -11.06 1.14
C ASP A 99 -7.19 -9.78 0.31
N GLU A 100 -6.18 -8.93 0.23
CA GLU A 100 -6.24 -7.63 -0.47
C GLU A 100 -7.25 -6.64 0.18
N SER A 101 -7.51 -6.76 1.48
CA SER A 101 -8.49 -5.92 2.18
C SER A 101 -8.06 -4.44 2.29
N ASN A 102 -6.76 -4.15 2.20
CA ASN A 102 -6.22 -2.79 2.30
C ASN A 102 -6.25 -2.07 0.94
N HIS A 103 -7.44 -1.81 0.43
CA HIS A 103 -7.68 -1.13 -0.86
C HIS A 103 -8.82 -0.12 -0.76
N GLY A 104 -8.91 0.74 -1.76
CA GLY A 104 -10.01 1.68 -1.88
C GLY A 104 -10.16 2.22 -3.30
N LEU A 105 -11.21 3.00 -3.47
CA LEU A 105 -11.56 3.69 -4.70
C LEU A 105 -11.79 5.17 -4.39
N SER A 106 -11.17 6.05 -5.15
CA SER A 106 -11.38 7.49 -5.04
C SER A 106 -11.52 8.12 -6.41
N LYS A 107 -12.06 9.32 -6.46
CA LYS A 107 -12.22 10.07 -7.69
C LYS A 107 -11.19 11.19 -7.76
N LEU A 108 -10.47 11.28 -8.88
CA LEU A 108 -9.66 12.45 -9.21
C LEU A 108 -10.58 13.61 -9.54
N ASP A 109 -10.30 14.76 -8.98
CA ASP A 109 -11.02 15.99 -9.27
C ASP A 109 -10.57 16.64 -10.60
N ALA A 110 -11.09 17.83 -10.88
CA ALA A 110 -10.76 18.61 -12.09
C ALA A 110 -9.28 19.07 -12.14
N ASP A 111 -8.58 19.03 -11.00
CA ASP A 111 -7.16 19.33 -10.92
C ASP A 111 -6.28 18.06 -10.95
N GLY A 112 -6.89 16.88 -11.02
CA GLY A 112 -6.21 15.60 -11.03
C GLY A 112 -5.81 15.09 -9.63
N LYS A 113 -6.47 15.62 -8.58
CA LYS A 113 -6.17 15.29 -7.19
C LYS A 113 -7.19 14.31 -6.62
N ALA A 114 -6.70 13.39 -5.80
CA ALA A 114 -7.55 12.50 -5.02
C ALA A 114 -6.97 12.27 -3.63
N THR A 115 -7.84 12.06 -2.65
CA THR A 115 -7.43 11.66 -1.31
C THR A 115 -7.42 10.14 -1.21
N ILE A 116 -6.27 9.61 -0.86
CA ILE A 116 -6.06 8.19 -0.60
C ILE A 116 -6.12 7.96 0.91
N THR A 117 -6.96 7.02 1.34
CA THR A 117 -7.07 6.62 2.75
C THR A 117 -6.99 5.11 2.86
N LEU A 118 -6.04 4.61 3.65
CA LEU A 118 -5.84 3.19 3.88
C LEU A 118 -5.13 2.93 5.22
N ASN A 119 -4.98 1.66 5.58
CA ASN A 119 -4.11 1.29 6.69
C ASN A 119 -2.65 1.48 6.29
N CYS A 120 -1.81 1.96 7.22
CA CYS A 120 -0.37 1.95 7.01
C CYS A 120 0.08 0.53 6.65
N PRO A 121 0.63 0.29 5.44
CA PRO A 121 0.90 -1.05 4.98
C PRO A 121 2.15 -1.65 5.62
N LYS A 122 2.24 -2.96 5.61
CA LYS A 122 3.46 -3.70 5.94
C LYS A 122 4.55 -3.42 4.91
N LEU A 123 5.80 -3.48 5.35
CA LEU A 123 6.91 -3.75 4.46
C LEU A 123 7.00 -5.27 4.24
N TYR A 124 7.60 -5.71 3.13
CA TYR A 124 7.69 -7.13 2.84
C TYR A 124 8.97 -7.51 2.08
N ILE A 125 9.27 -8.81 2.03
CA ILE A 125 10.37 -9.34 1.23
C ILE A 125 9.79 -10.06 0.01
N ALA A 126 10.30 -9.72 -1.17
CA ALA A 126 10.06 -10.49 -2.38
C ALA A 126 11.38 -10.70 -3.11
N GLU A 127 11.62 -11.91 -3.60
CA GLU A 127 12.86 -12.28 -4.30
C GLU A 127 14.14 -11.91 -3.54
N GLY A 128 14.12 -12.04 -2.22
CA GLY A 128 15.25 -11.70 -1.35
C GLY A 128 15.54 -10.21 -1.18
N LYS A 129 14.65 -9.33 -1.65
CA LYS A 129 14.74 -7.88 -1.50
C LYS A 129 13.67 -7.37 -0.55
N LEU A 130 14.05 -6.43 0.29
CA LEU A 130 13.11 -5.70 1.13
C LEU A 130 12.43 -4.61 0.29
N PHE A 131 11.10 -4.63 0.29
CA PHE A 131 10.28 -3.58 -0.30
C PHE A 131 9.80 -2.65 0.82
N PRO A 132 10.08 -1.34 0.70
CA PRO A 132 9.60 -0.35 1.65
C PRO A 132 8.06 -0.29 1.62
N ARG A 133 7.46 0.40 2.57
CA ARG A 133 6.02 0.65 2.57
C ARG A 133 5.63 1.45 1.35
N HIS A 134 4.66 0.96 0.60
CA HIS A 134 4.19 1.62 -0.61
C HIS A 134 2.73 1.33 -0.89
N VAL A 135 2.14 2.17 -1.71
CA VAL A 135 0.77 2.06 -2.21
C VAL A 135 0.84 1.95 -3.72
N HIS A 136 0.19 0.96 -4.26
CA HIS A 136 -0.05 0.83 -5.69
C HIS A 136 -1.34 1.53 -6.07
N TYR A 137 -1.42 1.98 -7.31
CA TYR A 137 -2.66 2.49 -7.87
C TYR A 137 -2.77 2.20 -9.37
N THR A 138 -3.99 2.21 -9.85
CA THR A 138 -4.33 2.18 -11.27
C THR A 138 -5.48 3.13 -11.54
N ILE A 139 -5.63 3.57 -12.77
CA ILE A 139 -6.68 4.49 -13.21
C ILE A 139 -7.63 3.81 -14.18
N LEU A 140 -8.85 4.29 -14.23
CA LEU A 140 -9.83 3.83 -15.20
C LEU A 140 -9.49 4.43 -16.59
N THR A 141 -9.51 3.58 -17.63
CA THR A 141 -9.32 4.06 -19.00
C THR A 141 -10.63 4.61 -19.59
N GLU A 142 -10.54 5.29 -20.73
CA GLU A 142 -11.71 5.77 -21.47
C GLU A 142 -12.68 4.64 -21.85
N ASP A 143 -12.15 3.44 -22.12
CA ASP A 143 -12.93 2.23 -22.39
C ASP A 143 -13.58 1.62 -21.15
N LYS A 144 -13.53 2.29 -20.02
CA LYS A 144 -14.04 1.81 -18.72
C LYS A 144 -13.45 0.48 -18.29
N VAL A 145 -12.18 0.29 -18.51
CA VAL A 145 -11.39 -0.83 -17.98
C VAL A 145 -10.25 -0.28 -17.12
N TRP A 146 -9.86 -1.03 -16.09
CA TRP A 146 -8.73 -0.65 -15.26
C TRP A 146 -7.43 -0.79 -16.06
N SER A 147 -6.61 0.26 -16.04
CA SER A 147 -5.32 0.28 -16.72
C SER A 147 -4.41 -0.83 -16.17
N THR A 148 -3.64 -1.44 -17.04
CA THR A 148 -2.57 -2.37 -16.63
C THR A 148 -1.30 -1.64 -16.20
N ASN A 149 -1.22 -0.32 -16.43
CA ASN A 149 -0.15 0.50 -15.91
C ASN A 149 -0.39 0.77 -14.42
N ILE A 150 0.51 0.25 -13.58
CA ILE A 150 0.43 0.38 -12.14
C ILE A 150 1.43 1.44 -11.68
N GLY A 151 0.91 2.49 -11.06
CA GLY A 151 1.72 3.46 -10.36
C GLY A 151 2.04 2.98 -8.93
N THR A 152 3.10 3.52 -8.36
CA THR A 152 3.53 3.18 -7.01
C THR A 152 4.01 4.43 -6.28
N TYR A 153 3.52 4.63 -5.06
CA TYR A 153 3.99 5.65 -4.13
C TYR A 153 4.69 4.99 -2.95
N GLU A 154 5.94 5.34 -2.72
CA GLU A 154 6.60 5.04 -1.45
C GLU A 154 6.05 5.98 -0.38
N ILE A 155 5.79 5.42 0.79
CA ILE A 155 5.15 6.14 1.88
C ILE A 155 5.89 5.96 3.19
N THR A 156 5.69 6.92 4.08
CA THR A 156 6.11 6.83 5.48
C THR A 156 4.89 6.91 6.37
N CYS A 157 4.85 6.08 7.41
CA CYS A 157 3.77 6.09 8.38
C CYS A 157 4.23 6.78 9.66
N LYS A 158 3.38 7.64 10.20
CA LYS A 158 3.60 8.21 11.51
C LYS A 158 3.47 7.12 12.57
N ILE A 159 4.38 7.08 13.50
CA ILE A 159 4.39 6.17 14.62
C ILE A 159 3.81 6.90 15.83
N PRO A 160 2.80 6.36 16.52
CA PRO A 160 2.32 6.91 17.77
C PRO A 160 3.44 7.02 18.82
N PHE A 161 3.38 8.03 19.67
CA PHE A 161 4.41 8.26 20.69
C PHE A 161 4.60 7.07 21.63
N GLU A 162 3.52 6.41 22.03
CA GLU A 162 3.60 5.23 22.91
C GLU A 162 4.30 4.05 22.22
N THR A 163 4.08 3.90 20.94
CA THR A 163 4.79 2.88 20.14
C THR A 163 6.28 3.22 20.03
N MET A 164 6.63 4.52 19.87
CA MET A 164 8.01 4.97 19.83
C MET A 164 8.74 4.67 21.15
N LYS A 165 8.09 4.84 22.31
CA LYS A 165 8.65 4.44 23.61
C LYS A 165 8.99 2.95 23.68
N GLN A 166 8.07 2.10 23.22
CA GLN A 166 8.29 0.65 23.20
C GLN A 166 9.47 0.26 22.31
N ILE A 167 9.62 0.90 21.15
CA ILE A 167 10.77 0.71 20.27
C ILE A 167 12.08 1.06 20.98
N GLN A 168 12.08 2.21 21.63
CA GLN A 168 13.25 2.71 22.36
C GLN A 168 13.67 1.75 23.46
N GLU A 169 12.74 1.19 24.21
CA GLU A 169 12.99 0.22 25.28
C GLU A 169 13.53 -1.11 24.74
N LYS A 170 12.95 -1.61 23.66
CA LYS A 170 13.32 -2.92 23.07
C LYS A 170 14.64 -2.88 22.30
N ARG A 171 15.13 -1.71 21.88
CA ARG A 171 16.35 -1.50 21.07
C ARG A 171 16.43 -2.36 19.79
N THR A 172 15.29 -2.70 19.22
CA THR A 172 15.19 -3.54 18.03
C THR A 172 15.33 -2.75 16.73
N TYR A 173 15.36 -1.43 16.81
CA TYR A 173 15.39 -0.52 15.66
C TYR A 173 16.51 0.50 15.79
N ILE A 174 17.03 0.93 14.65
CA ILE A 174 17.90 2.10 14.57
C ILE A 174 17.00 3.32 14.43
N ILE A 175 17.05 4.22 15.40
CA ILE A 175 16.34 5.49 15.36
C ILE A 175 17.26 6.52 14.75
N MET A 176 16.88 7.06 13.61
CA MET A 176 17.65 8.08 12.90
C MET A 176 16.97 9.44 13.09
N ASN A 177 17.74 10.44 13.48
CA ASN A 177 17.29 11.81 13.60
C ASN A 177 17.78 12.60 12.39
N ALA A 178 16.86 13.15 11.62
CA ALA A 178 17.13 13.91 10.39
C ALA A 178 17.16 15.43 10.62
N LEU A 179 17.13 15.89 11.86
CA LEU A 179 17.21 17.31 12.19
C LEU A 179 18.64 17.83 12.08
N SER A 180 18.79 19.16 12.05
CA SER A 180 20.10 19.78 12.14
C SER A 180 20.82 19.40 13.43
N LYS A 181 22.15 19.44 13.41
CA LYS A 181 22.96 19.16 14.60
C LYS A 181 22.56 20.05 15.78
N GLU A 182 22.27 21.33 15.54
CA GLU A 182 21.83 22.25 16.59
C GLU A 182 20.51 21.79 17.23
N SER A 183 19.55 21.33 16.45
CA SER A 183 18.27 20.82 16.94
C SER A 183 18.45 19.51 17.70
N TYR A 184 19.34 18.64 17.21
CA TYR A 184 19.67 17.37 17.86
C TYR A 184 20.30 17.60 19.24
N ASP A 185 21.24 18.55 19.34
CA ASP A 185 21.94 18.88 20.60
C ASP A 185 20.99 19.52 21.64
N LYS A 186 19.94 20.23 21.21
CA LYS A 186 18.91 20.78 22.10
C LYS A 186 17.97 19.72 22.69
N GLY A 187 17.76 18.63 21.96
CA GLY A 187 16.94 17.51 22.42
C GLY A 187 16.66 16.51 21.31
N HIS A 188 16.89 15.24 21.59
CA HIS A 188 16.67 14.16 20.67
C HIS A 188 16.13 12.91 21.38
N ILE A 189 15.60 11.99 20.61
CA ILE A 189 15.16 10.69 21.13
C ILE A 189 16.40 9.96 21.66
N PRO A 190 16.43 9.53 22.92
CA PRO A 190 17.57 8.79 23.47
C PRO A 190 17.98 7.61 22.58
N ASN A 191 19.28 7.43 22.40
CA ASN A 191 19.89 6.41 21.51
C ASN A 191 19.59 6.60 20.00
N SER A 192 19.05 7.74 19.58
CA SER A 192 18.97 8.03 18.15
C SER A 192 20.32 8.45 17.59
N ILE A 193 20.54 8.17 16.31
CA ILE A 193 21.73 8.54 15.56
C ILE A 193 21.41 9.79 14.73
N LEU A 194 22.25 10.82 14.85
CA LEU A 194 22.14 11.99 13.99
C LEU A 194 22.55 11.62 12.55
N CYS A 195 21.61 11.74 11.62
CA CYS A 195 21.88 11.68 10.18
C CYS A 195 21.93 13.11 9.66
N HIS A 196 23.12 13.67 9.60
CA HIS A 196 23.35 14.99 9.03
C HIS A 196 23.68 14.82 7.53
N HIS A 197 22.90 15.48 6.67
CA HIS A 197 23.33 15.75 5.31
C HIS A 197 23.98 17.13 5.32
N GLU A 198 25.26 17.17 4.95
CA GLU A 198 25.96 18.40 4.64
C GLU A 198 25.43 19.00 3.34
#